data_4e99a228d40ef334c554563f09440150
#
_entry.id   4e99a228d40ef334c554563f09440150
#
_cell.length_a   1.000
_cell.length_b   1.000
_cell.length_c   1.000
_cell.angle_alpha   90.00
_cell.angle_beta   90.00
_cell.angle_gamma   90.00
#
_symmetry.space_group_name_H-M   'P 1'
#
loop_
_entity.id
_entity.type
_entity.pdbx_description
1 polymer ?
#
loop_
_entity_poly.entity_id
_entity_poly.type
_entity_poly.pdbx_seq_one_letter_code
_entity_poly.pdbx_strand_id
1 'polypeptide(L)'
;MRYFKKIVGSRCYLSPVNPDDAEKYAEMLADLEVARNLVIAPQIISLPAEREFVERACKTGYIFAIVDLESDTLIGNCGLDNVDLINRSSECGIFIGNKQFWNKGYGTEAMCLLLDYAFSLLNLQNVMLQVYDFNARAVRSYHKCGFKEIGRRRKARIIAGAAHDVIFMDILASEFTHGRIRVPIEPQEDKK
;
A
#
# COMPACT_ATOMS: atom_id res chain seq x y z
N MET A 1 6.40 -11.16 -20.30
CA MET A 1 5.57 -10.32 -19.39
C MET A 1 6.07 -10.59 -17.99
N ARG A 2 6.52 -9.53 -17.27
CA ARG A 2 7.14 -9.68 -15.95
C ARG A 2 6.12 -9.50 -14.81
N TYR A 3 5.06 -8.74 -15.04
CA TYR A 3 4.00 -8.43 -14.06
C TYR A 3 2.64 -8.86 -14.58
N PHE A 4 1.76 -9.20 -13.63
CA PHE A 4 0.40 -9.64 -13.93
C PHE A 4 -0.59 -8.58 -13.46
N LYS A 5 -1.42 -8.07 -14.36
CA LYS A 5 -2.42 -7.03 -14.07
C LYS A 5 -3.56 -7.61 -13.24
N LYS A 6 -3.40 -7.65 -11.90
CA LYS A 6 -4.41 -8.20 -11.00
C LYS A 6 -5.55 -7.23 -10.77
N ILE A 7 -5.22 -5.96 -10.44
CA ILE A 7 -6.20 -4.90 -10.21
C ILE A 7 -5.71 -3.68 -10.97
N VAL A 8 -6.50 -3.20 -11.93
CA VAL A 8 -6.06 -2.20 -12.90
C VAL A 8 -6.74 -0.86 -12.63
N GLY A 9 -5.92 0.16 -12.47
CA GLY A 9 -6.31 1.57 -12.39
C GLY A 9 -6.18 2.28 -13.73
N SER A 10 -6.13 3.61 -13.67
CA SER A 10 -5.95 4.48 -14.84
C SER A 10 -4.49 4.89 -15.08
N ARG A 11 -3.64 4.85 -14.04
CA ARG A 11 -2.20 5.18 -14.07
C ARG A 11 -1.32 4.00 -13.75
N CYS A 12 -1.77 3.17 -12.80
CA CYS A 12 -1.01 2.02 -12.35
C CYS A 12 -1.92 0.80 -12.22
N TYR A 13 -1.29 -0.33 -12.01
CA TYR A 13 -1.97 -1.56 -11.64
C TYR A 13 -1.24 -2.25 -10.48
N LEU A 14 -1.97 -3.05 -9.74
CA LEU A 14 -1.42 -3.91 -8.72
C LEU A 14 -1.15 -5.30 -9.32
N SER A 15 0.08 -5.77 -9.14
CA SER A 15 0.57 -7.09 -9.56
C SER A 15 0.99 -7.89 -8.33
N PRO A 16 0.90 -9.22 -8.35
CA PRO A 16 1.67 -10.01 -7.39
C PRO A 16 3.14 -9.59 -7.38
N VAL A 17 3.76 -9.61 -6.20
CA VAL A 17 5.18 -9.30 -6.07
C VAL A 17 6.02 -10.30 -6.85
N ASN A 18 7.05 -9.82 -7.56
CA ASN A 18 7.99 -10.67 -8.27
C ASN A 18 9.26 -10.86 -7.42
N PRO A 19 9.68 -12.10 -7.13
CA PRO A 19 10.91 -12.38 -6.37
C PRO A 19 12.17 -11.71 -6.93
N ASP A 20 12.23 -11.51 -8.24
CA ASP A 20 13.37 -10.90 -8.92
C ASP A 20 13.47 -9.37 -8.71
N ASP A 21 12.50 -8.76 -8.05
CA ASP A 21 12.47 -7.30 -7.83
C ASP A 21 13.17 -6.85 -6.54
N ALA A 22 13.71 -7.78 -5.74
CA ALA A 22 14.36 -7.47 -4.47
C ALA A 22 15.49 -6.44 -4.62
N GLU A 23 16.29 -6.50 -5.69
CA GLU A 23 17.36 -5.54 -5.96
C GLU A 23 16.80 -4.13 -6.20
N LYS A 24 15.72 -4.01 -6.98
CA LYS A 24 15.07 -2.73 -7.23
C LYS A 24 14.44 -2.12 -5.96
N TYR A 25 13.83 -2.95 -5.13
CA TYR A 25 13.32 -2.49 -3.84
C TYR A 25 14.44 -2.02 -2.92
N ALA A 26 15.54 -2.77 -2.84
CA ALA A 26 16.72 -2.37 -2.07
C ALA A 26 17.31 -1.03 -2.57
N GLU A 27 17.41 -0.82 -3.89
CA GLU A 27 17.82 0.46 -4.48
C GLU A 27 16.88 1.60 -4.08
N MET A 28 15.57 1.39 -4.17
CA MET A 28 14.58 2.39 -3.77
C MET A 28 14.69 2.74 -2.28
N LEU A 29 14.92 1.75 -1.41
CA LEU A 29 15.02 1.91 0.03
C LEU A 29 16.37 2.48 0.48
N ALA A 30 17.41 2.40 -0.34
CA ALA A 30 18.70 3.06 -0.12
C ALA A 30 18.60 4.58 -0.20
N ASP A 31 17.59 5.13 -0.88
CA ASP A 31 17.34 6.57 -0.92
C ASP A 31 16.69 7.03 0.40
N LEU A 32 17.44 7.82 1.18
CA LEU A 32 16.97 8.34 2.48
C LEU A 32 15.71 9.21 2.37
N GLU A 33 15.48 9.88 1.22
CA GLU A 33 14.26 10.66 1.02
C GLU A 33 13.03 9.76 0.90
N VAL A 34 13.19 8.54 0.39
CA VAL A 34 12.16 7.50 0.38
C VAL A 34 12.03 6.88 1.76
N ALA A 35 13.13 6.33 2.28
CA ALA A 35 13.16 5.53 3.50
C ALA A 35 12.69 6.30 4.74
N ARG A 36 13.00 7.59 4.88
CA ARG A 36 12.62 8.40 6.07
C ARG A 36 11.12 8.42 6.35
N ASN A 37 10.30 8.18 5.33
CA ASN A 37 8.84 8.16 5.46
C ASN A 37 8.30 6.80 5.95
N LEU A 38 9.16 5.80 6.07
CA LEU A 38 8.81 4.42 6.42
C LEU A 38 9.25 4.08 7.85
N VAL A 39 8.61 3.08 8.43
CA VAL A 39 8.97 2.57 9.77
C VAL A 39 10.42 2.08 9.81
N ILE A 40 10.92 1.57 8.70
CA ILE A 40 12.27 1.04 8.53
C ILE A 40 13.37 2.11 8.37
N ALA A 41 13.03 3.40 8.37
CA ALA A 41 13.98 4.50 8.13
C ALA A 41 15.34 4.40 8.86
N PRO A 42 15.43 3.89 10.11
CA PRO A 42 16.71 3.74 10.81
C PRO A 42 17.53 2.51 10.37
N GLN A 43 16.94 1.62 9.58
CA GLN A 43 17.56 0.37 9.19
C GLN A 43 18.33 0.54 7.88
N ILE A 44 19.49 -0.10 7.80
CA ILE A 44 20.20 -0.27 6.55
C ILE A 44 19.75 -1.61 5.97
N ILE A 45 18.94 -1.52 4.91
CA ILE A 45 18.37 -2.72 4.28
C ILE A 45 19.40 -3.30 3.32
N SER A 46 19.89 -4.50 3.66
CA SER A 46 20.78 -5.24 2.76
C SER A 46 19.98 -6.01 1.71
N LEU A 47 20.60 -6.28 0.56
CA LEU A 47 19.94 -7.08 -0.48
C LEU A 47 19.48 -8.47 0.01
N PRO A 48 20.23 -9.22 0.85
CA PRO A 48 19.72 -10.46 1.43
C PRO A 48 18.46 -10.27 2.29
N ALA A 49 18.41 -9.22 3.11
CA ALA A 49 17.23 -8.91 3.94
C ALA A 49 16.01 -8.55 3.07
N GLU A 50 16.22 -7.79 2.00
CA GLU A 50 15.15 -7.45 1.06
C GLU A 50 14.65 -8.68 0.29
N ARG A 51 15.53 -9.59 -0.11
CA ARG A 51 15.13 -10.88 -0.72
C ARG A 51 14.24 -11.69 0.20
N GLU A 52 14.61 -11.79 1.49
CA GLU A 52 13.78 -12.49 2.48
C GLU A 52 12.41 -11.84 2.65
N PHE A 53 12.35 -10.50 2.67
CA PHE A 53 11.08 -9.76 2.70
C PHE A 53 10.23 -10.08 1.47
N VAL A 54 10.80 -9.98 0.26
CA VAL A 54 10.10 -10.23 -1.00
C VAL A 54 9.60 -11.67 -1.09
N GLU A 55 10.40 -12.66 -0.67
CA GLU A 55 9.98 -14.06 -0.61
C GLU A 55 8.79 -14.28 0.33
N ARG A 56 8.78 -13.61 1.50
CA ARG A 56 7.63 -13.64 2.41
C ARG A 56 6.42 -12.97 1.78
N ALA A 57 6.60 -11.80 1.17
CA ALA A 57 5.53 -11.06 0.50
C ALA A 57 4.84 -11.90 -0.59
N CYS A 58 5.61 -12.67 -1.36
CA CYS A 58 5.06 -13.59 -2.37
C CYS A 58 4.16 -14.70 -1.77
N LYS A 59 4.38 -15.07 -0.49
CA LYS A 59 3.62 -16.14 0.18
C LYS A 59 2.37 -15.64 0.89
N THR A 60 2.36 -14.39 1.35
CA THR A 60 1.22 -13.84 2.10
C THR A 60 -0.01 -13.56 1.23
N GLY A 61 0.19 -13.21 -0.04
CA GLY A 61 -0.88 -12.90 -0.98
C GLY A 61 -1.56 -11.53 -0.75
N TYR A 62 -1.08 -10.73 0.19
CA TYR A 62 -1.67 -9.43 0.55
C TYR A 62 -0.77 -8.24 0.21
N ILE A 63 0.41 -8.49 -0.36
CA ILE A 63 1.36 -7.46 -0.79
C ILE A 63 1.43 -7.46 -2.30
N PHE A 64 1.38 -6.28 -2.89
CA PHE A 64 1.35 -6.06 -4.32
C PHE A 64 2.48 -5.14 -4.77
N ALA A 65 3.10 -5.45 -5.89
CA ALA A 65 3.90 -4.50 -6.65
C ALA A 65 2.99 -3.45 -7.28
N ILE A 66 3.37 -2.19 -7.20
CA ILE A 66 2.73 -1.09 -7.92
C ILE A 66 3.52 -0.88 -9.20
N VAL A 67 2.84 -1.05 -10.33
CA VAL A 67 3.47 -0.98 -11.65
C VAL A 67 2.78 0.09 -12.48
N ASP A 68 3.57 0.93 -13.13
CA ASP A 68 3.06 1.94 -14.05
C ASP A 68 2.37 1.27 -15.25
N LEU A 69 1.18 1.74 -15.60
CA LEU A 69 0.35 1.11 -16.62
C LEU A 69 0.89 1.27 -18.03
N GLU A 70 1.57 2.39 -18.30
CA GLU A 70 2.10 2.73 -19.62
C GLU A 70 3.44 2.05 -19.91
N SER A 71 4.37 2.13 -18.95
CA SER A 71 5.75 1.67 -19.15
C SER A 71 6.06 0.28 -18.59
N ASP A 72 5.11 -0.36 -17.90
CA ASP A 72 5.32 -1.60 -17.12
C ASP A 72 6.49 -1.50 -16.11
N THR A 73 6.77 -0.28 -15.62
CA THR A 73 7.84 -0.01 -14.66
C THR A 73 7.36 -0.23 -13.23
N LEU A 74 8.13 -0.99 -12.42
CA LEU A 74 7.94 -1.08 -10.98
C LEU A 74 8.22 0.28 -10.34
N ILE A 75 7.26 0.80 -9.58
CA ILE A 75 7.38 2.11 -8.93
C ILE A 75 7.34 2.06 -7.39
N GLY A 76 6.96 0.93 -6.82
CA GLY A 76 6.87 0.72 -5.38
C GLY A 76 6.04 -0.50 -5.02
N ASN A 77 5.60 -0.58 -3.79
CA ASN A 77 4.64 -1.59 -3.35
C ASN A 77 3.56 -1.03 -2.40
N CYS A 78 2.49 -1.79 -2.24
CA CYS A 78 1.49 -1.59 -1.21
C CYS A 78 0.98 -2.94 -0.71
N GLY A 79 0.41 -2.96 0.48
CA GLY A 79 -0.10 -4.21 1.03
C GLY A 79 -0.93 -4.04 2.28
N LEU A 80 -1.49 -5.16 2.70
CA LEU A 80 -2.22 -5.30 3.95
C LEU A 80 -1.40 -6.16 4.91
N ASP A 81 -1.23 -5.66 6.11
CA ASP A 81 -0.60 -6.34 7.23
C ASP A 81 -1.66 -6.67 8.31
N ASN A 82 -1.37 -7.63 9.17
CA ASN A 82 -2.24 -8.01 10.29
C ASN A 82 -3.69 -8.27 9.84
N VAL A 83 -3.88 -8.96 8.71
CA VAL A 83 -5.22 -9.26 8.19
C VAL A 83 -5.95 -10.19 9.15
N ASP A 84 -6.99 -9.66 9.78
CA ASP A 84 -7.90 -10.39 10.67
C ASP A 84 -9.24 -10.59 9.96
N LEU A 85 -9.47 -11.81 9.46
CA LEU A 85 -10.70 -12.16 8.75
C LEU A 85 -11.88 -12.39 9.72
N ILE A 86 -11.63 -12.59 11.02
CA ILE A 86 -12.69 -12.75 12.03
C ILE A 86 -13.25 -11.39 12.39
N ASN A 87 -12.38 -10.44 12.76
CA ASN A 87 -12.77 -9.07 13.08
C ASN A 87 -12.89 -8.19 11.83
N ARG A 88 -12.53 -8.72 10.67
CA ARG A 88 -12.62 -8.06 9.36
C ARG A 88 -11.86 -6.74 9.32
N SER A 89 -10.63 -6.73 9.84
CA SER A 89 -9.77 -5.56 9.94
C SER A 89 -8.36 -5.83 9.45
N SER A 90 -7.63 -4.77 9.09
CA SER A 90 -6.23 -4.86 8.67
C SER A 90 -5.53 -3.52 8.84
N GLU A 91 -4.20 -3.53 8.87
CA GLU A 91 -3.37 -2.35 8.62
C GLU A 91 -2.94 -2.33 7.15
N CYS A 92 -2.76 -1.15 6.57
CA CYS A 92 -2.22 -1.03 5.23
C CYS A 92 -0.96 -0.16 5.20
N GLY A 93 -0.09 -0.48 4.23
CA GLY A 93 1.11 0.28 3.95
C GLY A 93 1.32 0.50 2.46
N ILE A 94 2.03 1.58 2.12
CA ILE A 94 2.40 1.90 0.74
C ILE A 94 3.70 2.69 0.71
N PHE A 95 4.54 2.41 -0.26
CA PHE A 95 5.57 3.36 -0.67
C PHE A 95 5.71 3.43 -2.19
N ILE A 96 5.99 4.63 -2.68
CA ILE A 96 6.43 4.87 -4.06
C ILE A 96 7.92 5.18 -3.99
N GLY A 97 8.74 4.22 -4.41
CA GLY A 97 10.19 4.33 -4.35
C GLY A 97 10.79 5.13 -5.51
N ASN A 98 10.19 5.03 -6.69
CA ASN A 98 10.62 5.82 -7.83
C ASN A 98 10.06 7.25 -7.76
N LYS A 99 10.93 8.21 -7.42
CA LYS A 99 10.58 9.63 -7.21
C LYS A 99 10.01 10.32 -8.45
N GLN A 100 10.28 9.82 -9.66
CA GLN A 100 9.71 10.36 -10.89
C GLN A 100 8.17 10.26 -10.94
N PHE A 101 7.59 9.34 -10.15
CA PHE A 101 6.15 9.12 -10.04
C PHE A 101 5.50 9.86 -8.85
N TRP A 102 6.29 10.63 -8.07
CA TRP A 102 5.76 11.41 -6.96
C TRP A 102 4.92 12.59 -7.43
N ASN A 103 3.92 12.96 -6.61
CA ASN A 103 2.99 14.08 -6.84
C ASN A 103 2.15 13.99 -8.14
N LYS A 104 2.10 12.82 -8.77
CA LYS A 104 1.34 12.54 -10.01
C LYS A 104 0.09 11.68 -9.78
N GLY A 105 -0.30 11.44 -8.51
CA GLY A 105 -1.52 10.70 -8.15
C GLY A 105 -1.36 9.18 -8.03
N TYR A 106 -0.21 8.61 -8.35
CA TYR A 106 0.04 7.16 -8.29
C TYR A 106 -0.21 6.56 -6.90
N GLY A 107 0.32 7.20 -5.84
CA GLY A 107 0.13 6.70 -4.47
C GLY A 107 -1.33 6.72 -4.03
N THR A 108 -2.09 7.75 -4.43
CA THR A 108 -3.53 7.81 -4.15
C THR A 108 -4.28 6.72 -4.92
N GLU A 109 -3.99 6.53 -6.20
CA GLU A 109 -4.67 5.51 -6.99
C GLU A 109 -4.33 4.10 -6.50
N ALA A 110 -3.06 3.79 -6.25
CA ALA A 110 -2.65 2.48 -5.74
C ALA A 110 -3.30 2.16 -4.38
N MET A 111 -3.40 3.16 -3.48
CA MET A 111 -4.10 2.99 -2.20
C MET A 111 -5.59 2.73 -2.42
N CYS A 112 -6.26 3.45 -3.33
CA CYS A 112 -7.67 3.18 -3.65
C CYS A 112 -7.88 1.78 -4.24
N LEU A 113 -6.97 1.29 -5.09
CA LEU A 113 -7.03 -0.09 -5.61
C LEU A 113 -6.83 -1.13 -4.51
N LEU A 114 -5.93 -0.88 -3.55
CA LEU A 114 -5.71 -1.74 -2.39
C LEU A 114 -6.95 -1.79 -1.48
N LEU A 115 -7.56 -0.64 -1.21
CA LEU A 115 -8.81 -0.56 -0.43
C LEU A 115 -9.97 -1.27 -1.12
N ASP A 116 -10.08 -1.14 -2.44
CA ASP A 116 -11.10 -1.85 -3.20
C ASP A 116 -10.92 -3.38 -3.09
N TYR A 117 -9.67 -3.85 -3.17
CA TYR A 117 -9.34 -5.25 -2.88
C TYR A 117 -9.74 -5.67 -1.46
N ALA A 118 -9.39 -4.84 -0.46
CA ALA A 118 -9.67 -5.12 0.94
C ALA A 118 -11.19 -5.22 1.22
N PHE A 119 -11.96 -4.30 0.68
CA PHE A 119 -13.41 -4.22 0.97
C PHE A 119 -14.24 -5.12 0.06
N SER A 120 -13.90 -5.21 -1.24
CA SER A 120 -14.72 -5.94 -2.22
C SER A 120 -14.37 -7.43 -2.33
N LEU A 121 -13.11 -7.83 -2.09
CA LEU A 121 -12.67 -9.22 -2.24
C LEU A 121 -12.37 -9.91 -0.91
N LEU A 122 -11.76 -9.21 0.05
CA LEU A 122 -11.55 -9.77 1.40
C LEU A 122 -12.71 -9.50 2.36
N ASN A 123 -13.65 -8.66 1.97
CA ASN A 123 -14.82 -8.28 2.78
C ASN A 123 -14.43 -7.67 4.14
N LEU A 124 -13.31 -6.94 4.22
CA LEU A 124 -12.93 -6.24 5.44
C LEU A 124 -13.92 -5.13 5.77
N GLN A 125 -13.97 -4.70 7.04
CA GLN A 125 -14.84 -3.61 7.52
C GLN A 125 -14.05 -2.36 7.85
N ASN A 126 -12.81 -2.52 8.35
CA ASN A 126 -11.95 -1.42 8.75
C ASN A 126 -10.54 -1.66 8.22
N VAL A 127 -9.95 -0.63 7.64
CA VAL A 127 -8.53 -0.62 7.27
C VAL A 127 -7.90 0.61 7.88
N MET A 128 -6.83 0.41 8.68
CA MET A 128 -6.10 1.49 9.31
C MET A 128 -4.69 1.66 8.71
N LEU A 129 -4.08 2.79 8.97
CA LEU A 129 -2.68 3.07 8.67
C LEU A 129 -2.05 4.00 9.69
N GLN A 130 -0.73 4.05 9.66
CA GLN A 130 0.07 5.01 10.43
C GLN A 130 0.85 5.90 9.46
N VAL A 131 0.95 7.18 9.79
CA VAL A 131 1.72 8.14 9.00
C VAL A 131 2.39 9.18 9.91
N TYR A 132 3.58 9.63 9.55
CA TYR A 132 4.29 10.66 10.31
C TYR A 132 3.76 12.05 9.95
N ASP A 133 3.66 12.95 10.93
CA ASP A 133 3.14 14.32 10.78
C ASP A 133 3.90 15.15 9.73
N PHE A 134 5.20 14.90 9.56
CA PHE A 134 6.02 15.58 8.55
C PHE A 134 5.74 15.08 7.12
N ASN A 135 5.10 13.92 6.94
CA ASN A 135 4.76 13.39 5.62
C ASN A 135 3.43 13.94 5.11
N ALA A 136 3.33 15.27 5.00
CA ALA A 136 2.11 15.95 4.57
C ALA A 136 1.60 15.48 3.19
N ARG A 137 2.50 14.97 2.33
CA ARG A 137 2.12 14.39 1.03
C ARG A 137 1.28 13.12 1.21
N ALA A 138 1.73 12.20 2.07
CA ALA A 138 1.00 10.96 2.35
C ALA A 138 -0.32 11.26 3.05
N VAL A 139 -0.33 12.12 4.06
CA VAL A 139 -1.56 12.54 4.77
C VAL A 139 -2.62 13.05 3.78
N ARG A 140 -2.22 13.96 2.87
CA ARG A 140 -3.16 14.45 1.81
C ARG A 140 -3.64 13.34 0.89
N SER A 141 -2.78 12.37 0.57
CA SER A 141 -3.15 11.22 -0.28
C SER A 141 -4.19 10.35 0.42
N TYR A 142 -3.99 10.07 1.71
CA TYR A 142 -4.90 9.24 2.49
C TYR A 142 -6.27 9.91 2.68
N HIS A 143 -6.31 11.21 2.96
CA HIS A 143 -7.59 11.94 2.98
C HIS A 143 -8.35 11.86 1.65
N LYS A 144 -7.64 11.92 0.50
CA LYS A 144 -8.27 11.75 -0.82
C LYS A 144 -8.83 10.35 -1.04
N CYS A 145 -8.28 9.33 -0.38
CA CYS A 145 -8.81 7.96 -0.41
C CYS A 145 -10.00 7.77 0.56
N GLY A 146 -10.28 8.75 1.43
CA GLY A 146 -11.37 8.69 2.40
C GLY A 146 -10.94 8.38 3.84
N PHE A 147 -9.64 8.20 4.11
CA PHE A 147 -9.17 7.99 5.48
C PHE A 147 -9.44 9.18 6.37
N LYS A 148 -9.80 8.90 7.63
CA LYS A 148 -10.01 9.88 8.71
C LYS A 148 -8.96 9.71 9.79
N GLU A 149 -8.49 10.81 10.38
CA GLU A 149 -7.62 10.75 11.54
C GLU A 149 -8.43 10.28 12.76
N ILE A 150 -7.93 9.22 13.43
CA ILE A 150 -8.55 8.66 14.64
C ILE A 150 -7.73 8.89 15.89
N GLY A 151 -6.51 9.38 15.76
CA GLY A 151 -5.69 9.74 16.91
C GLY A 151 -4.24 10.03 16.56
N ARG A 152 -3.49 10.45 17.59
CA ARG A 152 -2.06 10.76 17.48
C ARG A 152 -1.28 10.22 18.65
N ARG A 153 -0.15 9.59 18.35
CA ARG A 153 0.88 9.29 19.34
C ARG A 153 1.95 10.38 19.29
N ARG A 154 1.94 11.25 20.30
CA ARG A 154 2.80 12.45 20.34
C ARG A 154 4.27 12.08 20.51
N LYS A 155 5.16 12.74 19.75
CA LYS A 155 6.63 12.59 19.81
C LYS A 155 7.10 11.13 19.80
N ALA A 156 6.38 10.28 19.08
CA ALA A 156 6.64 8.84 19.05
C ALA A 156 7.73 8.44 18.04
N ARG A 157 8.20 9.38 17.23
CA ARG A 157 9.28 9.17 16.28
C ARG A 157 10.32 10.27 16.39
N ILE A 158 11.61 9.88 16.45
CA ILE A 158 12.72 10.82 16.39
C ILE A 158 13.47 10.59 15.08
N ILE A 159 13.60 11.66 14.27
CA ILE A 159 14.35 11.65 13.01
C ILE A 159 15.25 12.88 13.00
N ALA A 160 16.54 12.67 12.76
CA ALA A 160 17.54 13.74 12.73
C ALA A 160 17.48 14.66 13.98
N GLY A 161 17.19 14.10 15.16
CA GLY A 161 17.08 14.83 16.43
C GLY A 161 15.74 15.55 16.66
N ALA A 162 14.85 15.60 15.66
CA ALA A 162 13.51 16.18 15.79
C ALA A 162 12.47 15.13 16.19
N ALA A 163 11.60 15.46 17.15
CA ALA A 163 10.52 14.58 17.59
C ALA A 163 9.24 14.84 16.78
N HIS A 164 8.67 13.76 16.24
CA HIS A 164 7.49 13.79 15.37
C HIS A 164 6.35 12.95 15.92
N ASP A 165 5.13 13.33 15.60
CA ASP A 165 3.95 12.58 15.93
C ASP A 165 3.71 11.46 14.91
N VAL A 166 3.13 10.35 15.40
CA VAL A 166 2.53 9.32 14.55
C VAL A 166 1.03 9.54 14.53
N ILE A 167 0.49 9.81 13.35
CA ILE A 167 -0.93 9.98 13.10
C ILE A 167 -1.50 8.60 12.76
N PHE A 168 -2.58 8.20 13.42
CA PHE A 168 -3.36 7.02 13.10
C PHE A 168 -4.57 7.44 12.28
N MET A 169 -4.79 6.78 11.16
CA MET A 169 -5.94 7.03 10.29
C MET A 169 -6.61 5.71 9.97
N ASP A 170 -7.93 5.71 9.81
CA ASP A 170 -8.68 4.57 9.33
C ASP A 170 -9.74 4.96 8.29
N ILE A 171 -10.31 3.94 7.66
CA ILE A 171 -11.46 4.04 6.77
C ILE A 171 -12.33 2.81 6.95
N LEU A 172 -13.66 3.04 7.02
CA LEU A 172 -14.65 1.97 7.04
C LEU A 172 -15.09 1.61 5.62
N ALA A 173 -15.44 0.36 5.39
CA ALA A 173 -15.97 -0.10 4.11
C ALA A 173 -17.19 0.72 3.64
N SER A 174 -18.06 1.14 4.59
CA SER A 174 -19.22 1.98 4.30
C SER A 174 -18.91 3.41 3.87
N GLU A 175 -17.66 3.87 4.09
CA GLU A 175 -17.20 5.21 3.75
C GLU A 175 -16.43 5.23 2.42
N PHE A 176 -16.04 4.05 1.92
CA PHE A 176 -15.26 3.92 0.70
C PHE A 176 -16.12 4.11 -0.55
N THR A 177 -15.86 5.17 -1.32
CA THR A 177 -16.66 5.54 -2.50
C THR A 177 -15.94 5.31 -3.83
N HIS A 178 -14.69 4.80 -3.81
CA HIS A 178 -13.86 4.64 -4.99
C HIS A 178 -13.86 3.23 -5.59
N GLY A 179 -14.73 2.33 -5.12
CA GLY A 179 -14.78 0.93 -5.56
C GLY A 179 -15.00 0.81 -7.08
N ARG A 180 -14.13 0.02 -7.73
CA ARG A 180 -14.16 -0.25 -9.17
C ARG A 180 -14.19 -1.74 -9.48
N ILE A 181 -13.86 -2.59 -8.52
CA ILE A 181 -13.86 -4.04 -8.70
C ILE A 181 -15.31 -4.50 -8.81
N ARG A 182 -15.68 -4.94 -9.99
CA ARG A 182 -16.93 -5.63 -10.25
C ARG A 182 -16.62 -7.08 -10.55
N VAL A 183 -16.96 -7.98 -9.65
CA VAL A 183 -16.96 -9.41 -9.94
C VAL A 183 -18.32 -9.72 -10.59
N PRO A 184 -18.40 -10.05 -11.88
CA PRO A 184 -19.66 -10.46 -12.48
C PRO A 184 -20.05 -11.80 -11.85
N ILE A 185 -21.03 -11.79 -10.97
CA ILE A 185 -21.66 -12.99 -10.46
C ILE A 185 -22.90 -13.19 -11.35
N GLU A 186 -22.78 -14.09 -12.33
CA GLU A 186 -23.97 -14.52 -13.06
C GLU A 186 -24.89 -15.29 -12.09
N PRO A 187 -26.20 -14.94 -12.02
CA PRO A 187 -27.12 -15.74 -11.25
C PRO A 187 -27.08 -17.16 -11.79
N GLN A 188 -26.85 -18.16 -10.94
CA GLN A 188 -27.05 -19.53 -11.34
C GLN A 188 -28.54 -19.69 -11.66
N GLU A 189 -28.87 -19.92 -12.93
CA GLU A 189 -30.20 -20.37 -13.30
C GLU A 189 -30.43 -21.71 -12.59
N ASP A 190 -31.36 -21.73 -11.65
CA ASP A 190 -31.87 -22.97 -11.05
C ASP A 190 -32.37 -23.85 -12.18
N LYS A 191 -31.56 -24.83 -12.59
CA LYS A 191 -32.07 -25.90 -13.48
C LYS A 191 -33.13 -26.67 -12.72
N LYS A 192 -34.37 -26.32 -13.02
CA LYS A 192 -35.56 -27.14 -12.63
C LYS A 192 -35.54 -28.47 -13.37
#